data_bfc32824bc986861ef3fdad3f95a3bd1
#
_entry.id   bfc32824bc986861ef3fdad3f95a3bd1
#
_cell.length_a   1.000
_cell.length_b   1.000
_cell.length_c   1.000
_cell.angle_alpha   90.00
_cell.angle_beta   90.00
_cell.angle_gamma   90.00
#
_symmetry.space_group_name_H-M   'P 1'
#
loop_
_entity.id
_entity.type
_entity.pdbx_description
1 polymer ?
#
loop_
_entity_poly.entity_id
_entity_poly.type
_entity_poly.pdbx_seq_one_letter_code
_entity_poly.pdbx_strand_id
1 'polypeptide(L)'
;MKFSCEKETLLNLLNIASRAVTGKSSMPLLEGLLLAADADTLTITGYDLSMGIRTTAQVDVVEPGRIVLNSRLFCEIVRKLPQDVVYLETDDKLMTTIKCGRSVFNLMASEADEYPALADVASDKGLSLPQPILKSMIAQTIFSVSDNESKPIHTGCQFEIEGSRLNVVAVDGYRLSVRRETVEGVPGDMKFVVPGASLREIERILGDDDDIVEIFPDSKNILFRIGGTTLITRLIDGEFLNYRAAIPKEFEHEVSADRQELIQCIERVSLIVSEKLKNPIRFHFDGSYVQMSCVTAIGKSYDECPFDGSIENLEIGFNNRYILEALRAAGDEQVKLQLKGALNPMIISPMEGDKYTYLVLPVRLKAND
;
A
#
# COMPACT_ATOMS: atom_id res chain seq x y z
N MET A 1 -30.04 -15.38 -14.84
CA MET A 1 -29.43 -15.26 -13.51
C MET A 1 -30.37 -14.49 -12.60
N LYS A 2 -30.61 -14.97 -11.37
CA LYS A 2 -31.51 -14.32 -10.41
C LYS A 2 -31.06 -14.58 -8.98
N PHE A 3 -30.86 -13.53 -8.20
CA PHE A 3 -30.48 -13.62 -6.79
C PHE A 3 -30.98 -12.42 -5.98
N SER A 4 -30.97 -12.56 -4.65
CA SER A 4 -31.20 -11.46 -3.73
C SER A 4 -30.20 -11.47 -2.58
N CYS A 5 -29.87 -10.29 -2.07
CA CYS A 5 -29.00 -10.13 -0.90
C CYS A 5 -29.23 -8.75 -0.25
N GLU A 6 -28.76 -8.61 0.98
CA GLU A 6 -28.74 -7.33 1.67
C GLU A 6 -27.84 -6.33 0.90
N LYS A 7 -28.31 -5.07 0.79
CA LYS A 7 -27.55 -3.98 0.15
C LYS A 7 -26.12 -3.87 0.69
N GLU A 8 -25.93 -3.99 1.98
CA GLU A 8 -24.63 -3.85 2.64
C GLU A 8 -23.66 -4.92 2.18
N THR A 9 -24.11 -6.18 2.10
CA THR A 9 -23.34 -7.30 1.57
C THR A 9 -22.92 -7.05 0.13
N LEU A 10 -23.87 -6.66 -0.74
CA LEU A 10 -23.57 -6.37 -2.13
C LEU A 10 -22.58 -5.18 -2.28
N LEU A 11 -22.80 -4.12 -1.52
CA LEU A 11 -21.95 -2.94 -1.54
C LEU A 11 -20.51 -3.26 -1.09
N ASN A 12 -20.35 -4.11 -0.09
CA ASN A 12 -19.04 -4.56 0.37
C ASN A 12 -18.30 -5.33 -0.73
N LEU A 13 -18.95 -6.32 -1.34
CA LEU A 13 -18.38 -7.07 -2.46
C LEU A 13 -17.95 -6.14 -3.61
N LEU A 14 -18.81 -5.19 -3.97
CA LEU A 14 -18.54 -4.23 -5.04
C LEU A 14 -17.36 -3.29 -4.70
N ASN A 15 -17.29 -2.79 -3.48
CA ASN A 15 -16.21 -1.91 -3.03
C ASN A 15 -14.85 -2.61 -3.04
N ILE A 16 -14.82 -3.94 -2.79
CA ILE A 16 -13.61 -4.75 -2.83
C ILE A 16 -13.24 -5.05 -4.29
N ALA A 17 -14.13 -5.67 -5.06
CA ALA A 17 -13.81 -6.13 -6.42
C ALA A 17 -13.53 -4.97 -7.39
N SER A 18 -14.21 -3.83 -7.25
CA SER A 18 -14.01 -2.67 -8.12
C SER A 18 -12.62 -2.03 -8.02
N ARG A 19 -11.84 -2.34 -6.99
CA ARG A 19 -10.45 -1.88 -6.82
C ARG A 19 -9.50 -2.41 -7.91
N ALA A 20 -9.84 -3.55 -8.51
CA ALA A 20 -9.11 -4.12 -9.64
C ALA A 20 -9.70 -3.72 -11.00
N VAL A 21 -10.55 -2.69 -11.08
CA VAL A 21 -11.12 -2.21 -12.33
C VAL A 21 -10.58 -0.82 -12.65
N THR A 22 -9.94 -0.67 -13.81
CA THR A 22 -9.49 0.63 -14.31
C THR A 22 -10.58 1.30 -15.13
N GLY A 23 -10.69 2.63 -15.03
CA GLY A 23 -11.73 3.40 -15.75
C GLY A 23 -11.54 3.51 -17.26
N LYS A 24 -10.41 3.03 -17.79
CA LYS A 24 -10.12 2.95 -19.24
C LYS A 24 -9.26 1.71 -19.49
N SER A 25 -9.84 0.73 -20.16
CA SER A 25 -9.15 -0.48 -20.56
C SER A 25 -9.13 -0.60 -22.09
N SER A 26 -8.11 -1.24 -22.64
CA SER A 26 -8.08 -1.65 -24.05
C SER A 26 -9.14 -2.70 -24.37
N MET A 27 -9.62 -3.41 -23.34
CA MET A 27 -10.74 -4.36 -23.40
C MET A 27 -11.92 -3.78 -22.66
N PRO A 28 -12.97 -3.28 -23.31
CA PRO A 28 -14.13 -2.64 -22.65
C PRO A 28 -14.81 -3.54 -21.59
N LEU A 29 -14.74 -4.86 -21.76
CA LEU A 29 -15.29 -5.82 -20.83
C LEU A 29 -14.65 -5.73 -19.42
N LEU A 30 -13.36 -5.33 -19.35
CA LEU A 30 -12.64 -5.14 -18.10
C LEU A 30 -12.95 -3.81 -17.35
N GLU A 31 -13.75 -2.94 -17.96
CA GLU A 31 -14.38 -1.82 -17.25
C GLU A 31 -15.59 -2.27 -16.42
N GLY A 32 -15.96 -3.55 -16.55
CA GLY A 32 -17.03 -4.21 -15.84
C GLY A 32 -16.55 -5.12 -14.70
N LEU A 33 -17.50 -5.48 -13.88
CA LEU A 33 -17.36 -6.51 -12.85
C LEU A 33 -18.05 -7.78 -13.35
N LEU A 34 -17.36 -8.91 -13.29
CA LEU A 34 -17.95 -10.21 -13.53
C LEU A 34 -18.71 -10.65 -12.27
N LEU A 35 -20.01 -10.85 -12.40
CA LEU A 35 -20.88 -11.42 -11.40
C LEU A 35 -21.14 -12.89 -11.75
N ALA A 36 -20.95 -13.80 -10.83
CA ALA A 36 -21.29 -15.21 -10.95
C ALA A 36 -22.10 -15.64 -9.73
N ALA A 37 -23.34 -16.03 -9.94
CA ALA A 37 -24.21 -16.58 -8.93
C ALA A 37 -24.33 -18.09 -9.14
N ASP A 38 -24.01 -18.87 -8.11
CA ASP A 38 -24.10 -20.34 -8.15
C ASP A 38 -24.41 -20.88 -6.74
N ALA A 39 -25.25 -21.92 -6.68
CA ALA A 39 -25.77 -22.50 -5.44
C ALA A 39 -26.34 -21.39 -4.51
N ASP A 40 -25.64 -21.04 -3.45
CA ASP A 40 -25.98 -20.00 -2.48
C ASP A 40 -24.94 -18.88 -2.41
N THR A 41 -24.11 -18.76 -3.43
CA THR A 41 -22.95 -17.88 -3.43
C THR A 41 -22.97 -16.88 -4.58
N LEU A 42 -22.71 -15.60 -4.28
CA LEU A 42 -22.39 -14.61 -5.28
C LEU A 42 -20.89 -14.35 -5.25
N THR A 43 -20.24 -14.51 -6.39
CA THR A 43 -18.84 -14.18 -6.62
C THR A 43 -18.77 -12.94 -7.51
N ILE A 44 -18.04 -11.92 -7.08
CA ILE A 44 -17.76 -10.72 -7.90
C ILE A 44 -16.26 -10.66 -8.17
N THR A 45 -15.92 -10.50 -9.44
CA THR A 45 -14.51 -10.39 -9.89
C THR A 45 -14.29 -9.09 -10.64
N GLY A 46 -13.24 -8.35 -10.25
CA GLY A 46 -12.66 -7.26 -11.00
C GLY A 46 -11.28 -7.65 -11.51
N TYR A 47 -10.86 -7.18 -12.70
CA TYR A 47 -9.58 -7.52 -13.28
C TYR A 47 -9.10 -6.46 -14.26
N ASP A 48 -7.81 -6.11 -14.23
CA ASP A 48 -7.18 -5.15 -15.14
C ASP A 48 -6.00 -5.74 -15.94
N LEU A 49 -5.85 -7.07 -15.98
CA LEU A 49 -4.78 -7.88 -16.57
C LEU A 49 -3.47 -7.90 -15.75
N SER A 50 -3.27 -6.97 -14.82
CA SER A 50 -2.11 -6.94 -13.91
C SER A 50 -2.48 -7.42 -12.51
N MET A 51 -3.67 -7.05 -12.05
CA MET A 51 -4.24 -7.38 -10.76
C MET A 51 -5.70 -7.80 -10.90
N GLY A 52 -6.07 -8.91 -10.27
CA GLY A 52 -7.44 -9.38 -10.18
C GLY A 52 -7.87 -9.56 -8.73
N ILE A 53 -9.09 -9.15 -8.43
CA ILE A 53 -9.72 -9.35 -7.12
C ILE A 53 -11.02 -10.12 -7.32
N ARG A 54 -11.14 -11.23 -6.61
CA ARG A 54 -12.35 -12.05 -6.52
C ARG A 54 -12.80 -12.05 -5.07
N THR A 55 -14.07 -11.73 -4.84
CA THR A 55 -14.67 -11.77 -3.51
C THR A 55 -16.01 -12.47 -3.54
N THR A 56 -16.35 -13.20 -2.48
CA THR A 56 -17.53 -14.04 -2.39
C THR A 56 -18.33 -13.76 -1.13
N ALA A 57 -19.64 -13.87 -1.24
CA ALA A 57 -20.55 -13.91 -0.08
C ALA A 57 -21.71 -14.86 -0.34
N GLN A 58 -22.32 -15.32 0.74
CA GLN A 58 -23.56 -16.09 0.68
C GLN A 58 -24.75 -15.18 0.38
N VAL A 59 -25.60 -15.59 -0.54
CA VAL A 59 -26.78 -14.87 -0.99
C VAL A 59 -27.87 -15.86 -1.39
N ASP A 60 -29.12 -15.40 -1.50
CA ASP A 60 -30.22 -16.23 -1.98
C ASP A 60 -30.19 -16.30 -3.52
N VAL A 61 -29.67 -17.37 -4.07
CA VAL A 61 -29.66 -17.62 -5.51
C VAL A 61 -30.89 -18.42 -5.93
N VAL A 62 -31.72 -17.82 -6.81
CA VAL A 62 -32.91 -18.47 -7.40
C VAL A 62 -32.57 -19.13 -8.72
N GLU A 63 -31.75 -18.46 -9.55
CA GLU A 63 -31.29 -18.95 -10.85
C GLU A 63 -29.78 -18.66 -11.00
N PRO A 64 -28.96 -19.68 -11.18
CA PRO A 64 -27.53 -19.49 -11.40
C PRO A 64 -27.26 -18.76 -12.73
N GLY A 65 -26.09 -18.16 -12.83
CA GLY A 65 -25.67 -17.52 -14.08
C GLY A 65 -24.49 -16.59 -13.90
N ARG A 66 -24.02 -16.05 -15.02
CA ARG A 66 -22.86 -15.16 -15.09
C ARG A 66 -23.11 -14.00 -16.03
N ILE A 67 -22.79 -12.79 -15.61
CA ILE A 67 -22.89 -11.57 -16.40
C ILE A 67 -21.77 -10.61 -16.07
N VAL A 68 -21.54 -9.64 -16.94
CA VAL A 68 -20.66 -8.50 -16.66
C VAL A 68 -21.48 -7.22 -16.64
N LEU A 69 -21.36 -6.45 -15.54
CA LEU A 69 -21.97 -5.12 -15.39
C LEU A 69 -20.90 -4.05 -15.33
N ASN A 70 -21.14 -2.89 -15.96
CA ASN A 70 -20.23 -1.74 -15.85
C ASN A 70 -19.98 -1.39 -14.38
N SER A 71 -18.73 -1.47 -13.96
CA SER A 71 -18.32 -1.35 -12.56
C SER A 71 -18.76 -0.02 -11.95
N ARG A 72 -18.43 1.09 -12.61
CA ARG A 72 -18.70 2.43 -12.11
C ARG A 72 -20.20 2.65 -11.89
N LEU A 73 -20.99 2.38 -12.93
CA LEU A 73 -22.45 2.62 -12.88
C LEU A 73 -23.11 1.71 -11.85
N PHE A 74 -22.75 0.43 -11.82
CA PHE A 74 -23.35 -0.52 -10.88
C PHE A 74 -23.00 -0.17 -9.42
N CYS A 75 -21.76 0.17 -9.12
CA CYS A 75 -21.35 0.63 -7.79
C CYS A 75 -22.07 1.91 -7.37
N GLU A 76 -22.23 2.88 -8.29
CA GLU A 76 -22.95 4.13 -8.00
C GLU A 76 -24.43 3.88 -7.69
N ILE A 77 -25.09 3.01 -8.44
CA ILE A 77 -26.49 2.63 -8.21
C ILE A 77 -26.63 1.99 -6.85
N VAL A 78 -25.90 0.91 -6.56
CA VAL A 78 -26.01 0.18 -5.29
C VAL A 78 -25.72 1.08 -4.10
N ARG A 79 -24.75 1.97 -4.20
CA ARG A 79 -24.45 2.96 -3.14
C ARG A 79 -25.63 3.85 -2.83
N LYS A 80 -26.46 4.21 -3.83
CA LYS A 80 -27.60 5.12 -3.70
C LYS A 80 -28.93 4.43 -3.38
N LEU A 81 -29.00 3.09 -3.45
CA LEU A 81 -30.19 2.34 -3.08
C LEU A 81 -30.54 2.58 -1.60
N PRO A 82 -31.84 2.44 -1.21
CA PRO A 82 -32.23 2.41 0.19
C PRO A 82 -31.60 1.21 0.93
N GLN A 83 -31.61 1.24 2.25
CA GLN A 83 -31.09 0.15 3.08
C GLN A 83 -32.16 -0.95 3.15
N ASP A 84 -32.09 -1.92 2.28
CA ASP A 84 -33.08 -3.00 2.11
C ASP A 84 -32.46 -4.13 1.27
N VAL A 85 -33.20 -5.20 1.06
CA VAL A 85 -32.80 -6.31 0.17
C VAL A 85 -32.78 -5.84 -1.29
N VAL A 86 -31.69 -6.17 -1.96
CA VAL A 86 -31.50 -5.93 -3.39
C VAL A 86 -31.82 -7.21 -4.15
N TYR A 87 -32.74 -7.10 -5.11
CA TYR A 87 -33.09 -8.16 -6.05
C TYR A 87 -32.46 -7.85 -7.39
N LEU A 88 -31.74 -8.82 -7.96
CA LEU A 88 -31.14 -8.70 -9.29
C LEU A 88 -31.61 -9.87 -10.17
N GLU A 89 -32.11 -9.54 -11.34
CA GLU A 89 -32.59 -10.49 -12.33
C GLU A 89 -32.14 -10.08 -13.73
N THR A 90 -31.54 -11.02 -14.48
CA THR A 90 -31.08 -10.80 -15.85
C THR A 90 -31.85 -11.76 -16.76
N ASP A 91 -32.45 -11.21 -17.82
CA ASP A 91 -33.18 -11.98 -18.84
C ASP A 91 -32.25 -12.54 -19.93
N ASP A 92 -32.82 -13.30 -20.87
CA ASP A 92 -32.10 -13.92 -21.99
C ASP A 92 -31.50 -12.89 -22.98
N LYS A 93 -31.89 -11.62 -22.89
CA LYS A 93 -31.35 -10.52 -23.69
C LYS A 93 -30.30 -9.68 -22.93
N LEU A 94 -29.83 -10.20 -21.79
CA LEU A 94 -28.87 -9.53 -20.90
C LEU A 94 -29.40 -8.23 -20.26
N MET A 95 -30.72 -7.97 -20.34
CA MET A 95 -31.30 -6.86 -19.60
C MET A 95 -31.37 -7.22 -18.12
N THR A 96 -30.61 -6.51 -17.32
CA THR A 96 -30.50 -6.72 -15.88
C THR A 96 -31.35 -5.74 -15.12
N THR A 97 -32.36 -6.22 -14.40
CA THR A 97 -33.22 -5.44 -13.53
C THR A 97 -32.72 -5.51 -12.10
N ILE A 98 -32.48 -4.35 -11.49
CA ILE A 98 -32.06 -4.19 -10.08
C ILE A 98 -33.20 -3.53 -9.35
N LYS A 99 -33.74 -4.18 -8.31
CA LYS A 99 -34.85 -3.67 -7.48
C LYS A 99 -34.43 -3.60 -6.02
N CYS A 100 -34.77 -2.50 -5.35
CA CYS A 100 -34.58 -2.33 -3.92
C CYS A 100 -35.63 -1.35 -3.38
N GLY A 101 -36.52 -1.81 -2.51
CA GLY A 101 -37.69 -1.05 -2.09
C GLY A 101 -38.54 -0.61 -3.29
N ARG A 102 -38.68 0.70 -3.49
CA ARG A 102 -39.41 1.28 -4.64
C ARG A 102 -38.52 1.63 -5.83
N SER A 103 -37.20 1.48 -5.69
CA SER A 103 -36.24 1.84 -6.74
C SER A 103 -36.09 0.67 -7.72
N VAL A 104 -36.12 0.98 -9.03
CA VAL A 104 -35.93 0.00 -10.09
C VAL A 104 -34.96 0.59 -11.12
N PHE A 105 -33.94 -0.16 -11.48
CA PHE A 105 -32.99 0.20 -12.55
C PHE A 105 -32.93 -0.96 -13.54
N ASN A 106 -32.77 -0.63 -14.81
CA ASN A 106 -32.56 -1.60 -15.88
C ASN A 106 -31.23 -1.26 -16.56
N LEU A 107 -30.29 -2.20 -16.55
CA LEU A 107 -28.98 -2.05 -17.15
C LEU A 107 -28.76 -3.16 -18.19
N MET A 108 -28.13 -2.81 -19.31
CA MET A 108 -27.63 -3.80 -20.23
C MET A 108 -26.36 -4.42 -19.66
N ALA A 109 -26.35 -5.75 -19.46
CA ALA A 109 -25.16 -6.50 -19.13
C ALA A 109 -24.41 -6.92 -20.40
N SER A 110 -23.18 -7.39 -20.23
CA SER A 110 -22.41 -8.07 -21.27
C SER A 110 -22.30 -9.56 -20.96
N GLU A 111 -22.07 -10.37 -21.99
CA GLU A 111 -21.78 -11.78 -21.82
C GLU A 111 -20.50 -12.00 -21.03
N ALA A 112 -20.48 -13.04 -20.20
CA ALA A 112 -19.36 -13.34 -19.30
C ALA A 112 -18.27 -14.22 -19.94
N ASP A 113 -18.55 -14.85 -21.08
CA ASP A 113 -17.71 -15.91 -21.65
C ASP A 113 -16.35 -15.40 -22.12
N GLU A 114 -16.28 -14.14 -22.57
CA GLU A 114 -15.04 -13.49 -22.98
C GLU A 114 -14.31 -12.77 -21.82
N TYR A 115 -14.86 -12.82 -20.60
CA TYR A 115 -14.17 -12.20 -19.45
C TYR A 115 -12.92 -13.02 -19.09
N PRO A 116 -11.71 -12.40 -19.09
CA PRO A 116 -10.49 -13.16 -18.88
C PRO A 116 -10.45 -13.83 -17.51
N ALA A 117 -10.01 -15.08 -17.49
CA ALA A 117 -9.81 -15.78 -16.22
C ALA A 117 -8.61 -15.18 -15.46
N LEU A 118 -8.73 -15.12 -14.13
CA LEU A 118 -7.58 -14.83 -13.27
C LEU A 118 -6.53 -15.93 -13.38
N ALA A 119 -5.25 -15.56 -13.19
CA ALA A 119 -4.18 -16.54 -13.16
C ALA A 119 -4.44 -17.62 -12.09
N ASP A 120 -4.10 -18.84 -12.41
CA ASP A 120 -4.10 -19.92 -11.44
C ASP A 120 -2.76 -19.91 -10.69
N VAL A 121 -2.81 -19.75 -9.37
CA VAL A 121 -1.63 -19.71 -8.50
C VAL A 121 -1.69 -20.90 -7.54
N ALA A 122 -0.65 -21.73 -7.57
CA ALA A 122 -0.55 -22.87 -6.66
C ALA A 122 -0.51 -22.40 -5.20
N SER A 123 -1.33 -23.02 -4.34
CA SER A 123 -1.46 -22.67 -2.92
C SER A 123 -0.92 -23.72 -1.96
N ASP A 124 0.09 -24.48 -2.39
CA ASP A 124 0.75 -25.52 -1.61
C ASP A 124 1.96 -25.02 -0.81
N LYS A 125 2.53 -23.90 -1.21
CA LYS A 125 3.71 -23.26 -0.57
C LYS A 125 3.44 -21.79 -0.35
N GLY A 126 3.21 -21.41 0.87
CA GLY A 126 2.90 -20.04 1.23
C GLY A 126 3.31 -19.70 2.65
N LEU A 127 3.04 -18.48 3.05
CA LEU A 127 3.17 -18.02 4.42
C LEU A 127 1.84 -17.44 4.89
N SER A 128 1.65 -17.48 6.20
CA SER A 128 0.45 -16.95 6.83
C SER A 128 0.86 -16.02 7.98
N LEU A 129 0.17 -14.91 8.10
CA LEU A 129 0.39 -13.97 9.21
C LEU A 129 -0.90 -13.21 9.54
N PRO A 130 -1.01 -12.62 10.74
CA PRO A 130 -2.16 -11.78 11.08
C PRO A 130 -2.28 -10.58 10.12
N GLN A 131 -3.52 -10.26 9.74
CA GLN A 131 -3.81 -9.14 8.83
C GLN A 131 -3.23 -7.81 9.33
N PRO A 132 -3.33 -7.43 10.62
CA PRO A 132 -2.75 -6.18 11.12
C PRO A 132 -1.23 -6.12 10.95
N ILE A 133 -0.54 -7.26 11.04
CA ILE A 133 0.91 -7.32 10.84
C ILE A 133 1.26 -7.00 9.39
N LEU A 134 0.64 -7.67 8.40
CA LEU A 134 0.88 -7.37 6.99
C LEU A 134 0.51 -5.92 6.66
N LYS A 135 -0.64 -5.44 7.14
CA LYS A 135 -1.11 -4.06 6.98
C LYS A 135 -0.06 -3.06 7.47
N SER A 136 0.45 -3.27 8.69
CA SER A 136 1.52 -2.46 9.27
C SER A 136 2.81 -2.53 8.44
N MET A 137 3.21 -3.72 7.97
CA MET A 137 4.42 -3.88 7.15
C MET A 137 4.32 -3.11 5.84
N ILE A 138 3.15 -3.14 5.19
CA ILE A 138 2.89 -2.38 3.97
C ILE A 138 2.92 -0.88 4.27
N ALA A 139 2.15 -0.40 5.23
CA ALA A 139 2.07 1.03 5.60
C ALA A 139 3.45 1.62 5.93
N GLN A 140 4.30 0.83 6.60
CA GLN A 140 5.65 1.23 7.03
C GLN A 140 6.71 1.14 5.93
N THR A 141 6.36 0.72 4.70
CA THR A 141 7.33 0.60 3.60
C THR A 141 6.86 1.26 2.30
N ILE A 142 5.57 1.22 2.01
CA ILE A 142 4.99 1.61 0.72
C ILE A 142 5.28 3.06 0.31
N PHE A 143 5.54 3.96 1.27
CA PHE A 143 5.86 5.36 1.02
C PHE A 143 7.22 5.56 0.33
N SER A 144 8.12 4.57 0.42
CA SER A 144 9.45 4.58 -0.22
C SER A 144 9.47 3.92 -1.61
N VAL A 145 8.33 3.50 -2.13
CA VAL A 145 8.23 2.96 -3.50
C VAL A 145 8.43 4.08 -4.52
N SER A 146 9.15 3.79 -5.59
CA SER A 146 9.40 4.73 -6.68
C SER A 146 8.17 4.89 -7.59
N ASP A 147 7.92 6.13 -8.01
CA ASP A 147 6.95 6.43 -9.08
C ASP A 147 7.61 6.40 -10.49
N ASN A 148 8.91 6.11 -10.57
CA ASN A 148 9.65 6.11 -11.81
C ASN A 148 9.59 4.76 -12.53
N GLU A 149 8.75 4.65 -13.54
CA GLU A 149 8.56 3.45 -14.34
C GLU A 149 9.79 3.03 -15.18
N SER A 150 10.80 3.89 -15.30
CA SER A 150 12.07 3.51 -15.98
C SER A 150 12.88 2.47 -15.20
N LYS A 151 12.57 2.28 -13.90
CA LYS A 151 13.12 1.22 -13.06
C LYS A 151 11.98 0.45 -12.40
N PRO A 152 11.29 -0.43 -13.14
CA PRO A 152 10.09 -1.10 -12.65
C PRO A 152 10.27 -1.85 -11.34
N ILE A 153 11.46 -2.43 -11.12
CA ILE A 153 11.76 -3.18 -9.89
C ILE A 153 11.63 -2.35 -8.61
N HIS A 154 11.80 -1.03 -8.69
CA HIS A 154 11.65 -0.11 -7.55
C HIS A 154 10.21 0.42 -7.40
N THR A 155 9.28 0.09 -8.33
CA THR A 155 7.87 0.47 -8.21
C THR A 155 7.07 -0.49 -7.33
N GLY A 156 7.75 -1.46 -6.70
CA GLY A 156 7.18 -2.41 -5.75
C GLY A 156 8.00 -2.56 -4.48
N CYS A 157 7.49 -3.35 -3.55
CA CYS A 157 8.19 -3.75 -2.35
C CYS A 157 8.75 -5.16 -2.52
N GLN A 158 10.02 -5.35 -2.17
CA GLN A 158 10.61 -6.67 -2.08
C GLN A 158 10.19 -7.33 -0.77
N PHE A 159 9.65 -8.51 -0.87
CA PHE A 159 9.46 -9.44 0.24
C PHE A 159 10.64 -10.42 0.23
N GLU A 160 11.33 -10.52 1.34
CA GLU A 160 12.47 -11.40 1.50
C GLU A 160 12.31 -12.18 2.80
N ILE A 161 12.29 -13.49 2.68
CA ILE A 161 12.14 -14.40 3.81
C ILE A 161 13.42 -15.20 3.90
N GLU A 162 14.05 -15.14 5.06
CA GLU A 162 15.24 -15.90 5.41
C GLU A 162 15.00 -16.59 6.76
N GLY A 163 14.90 -17.92 6.74
CA GLY A 163 14.50 -18.68 7.92
C GLY A 163 13.10 -18.28 8.40
N SER A 164 13.01 -17.74 9.61
CA SER A 164 11.76 -17.24 10.20
C SER A 164 11.60 -15.72 10.08
N ARG A 165 12.48 -15.03 9.37
CA ARG A 165 12.46 -13.56 9.28
C ARG A 165 11.91 -13.10 7.94
N LEU A 166 10.83 -12.35 7.99
CA LEU A 166 10.25 -11.64 6.84
C LEU A 166 10.73 -10.19 6.84
N ASN A 167 11.36 -9.76 5.76
CA ASN A 167 11.70 -8.36 5.50
C ASN A 167 10.85 -7.85 4.33
N VAL A 168 10.19 -6.72 4.51
CA VAL A 168 9.56 -5.96 3.42
C VAL A 168 10.39 -4.71 3.19
N VAL A 169 10.80 -4.49 1.95
CA VAL A 169 11.77 -3.44 1.58
C VAL A 169 11.26 -2.63 0.41
N ALA A 170 11.33 -1.31 0.51
CA ALA A 170 11.04 -0.40 -0.59
C ALA A 170 12.16 0.65 -0.75
N VAL A 171 12.38 1.11 -1.99
CA VAL A 171 13.43 2.09 -2.33
C VAL A 171 13.04 2.90 -3.56
N ASP A 172 13.35 4.22 -3.55
CA ASP A 172 13.14 5.11 -4.71
C ASP A 172 14.43 5.75 -5.25
N GLY A 173 15.58 5.42 -4.64
CA GLY A 173 16.89 5.98 -4.98
C GLY A 173 17.29 7.18 -4.13
N TYR A 174 16.39 7.72 -3.30
CA TYR A 174 16.64 8.82 -2.34
C TYR A 174 16.39 8.41 -0.90
N ARG A 175 15.61 7.38 -0.71
CA ARG A 175 15.26 6.81 0.59
C ARG A 175 15.03 5.30 0.46
N LEU A 176 15.11 4.63 1.59
CA LEU A 176 14.87 3.20 1.70
C LEU A 176 14.13 2.94 3.01
N SER A 177 13.15 2.06 2.96
CA SER A 177 12.45 1.57 4.14
C SER A 177 12.53 0.05 4.22
N VAL A 178 12.78 -0.45 5.42
CA VAL A 178 12.77 -1.87 5.74
C VAL A 178 11.88 -2.07 6.95
N ARG A 179 10.93 -3.00 6.85
CA ARG A 179 10.11 -3.47 7.97
C ARG A 179 10.33 -4.96 8.15
N ARG A 180 10.52 -5.38 9.37
CA ARG A 180 10.91 -6.76 9.73
C ARG A 180 9.91 -7.36 10.67
N GLU A 181 9.60 -8.65 10.46
CA GLU A 181 8.74 -9.44 11.33
C GLU A 181 9.23 -10.87 11.40
N THR A 182 8.89 -11.55 12.50
CA THR A 182 9.10 -12.98 12.62
C THR A 182 7.86 -13.72 12.14
N VAL A 183 8.03 -14.68 11.25
CA VAL A 183 6.97 -15.50 10.68
C VAL A 183 7.28 -16.97 10.92
N GLU A 184 6.24 -17.76 11.18
CA GLU A 184 6.36 -19.19 11.41
C GLU A 184 5.82 -19.99 10.22
N GLY A 185 6.21 -21.26 10.11
CA GLY A 185 5.67 -22.18 9.11
C GLY A 185 6.03 -21.89 7.66
N VAL A 186 7.09 -21.13 7.42
CA VAL A 186 7.53 -20.78 6.06
C VAL A 186 8.20 -21.98 5.40
N PRO A 187 7.85 -22.33 4.14
CA PRO A 187 8.37 -23.52 3.45
C PRO A 187 9.84 -23.40 3.00
N GLY A 188 10.51 -22.28 3.26
CA GLY A 188 11.92 -22.03 2.91
C GLY A 188 12.19 -20.57 2.59
N ASP A 189 13.42 -20.27 2.26
CA ASP A 189 13.83 -18.91 1.86
C ASP A 189 13.16 -18.50 0.56
N MET A 190 12.61 -17.29 0.53
CA MET A 190 11.89 -16.74 -0.62
C MET A 190 12.25 -15.28 -0.85
N LYS A 191 12.22 -14.87 -2.13
CA LYS A 191 12.46 -13.48 -2.50
C LYS A 191 11.65 -13.12 -3.74
N PHE A 192 10.81 -12.10 -3.63
CA PHE A 192 9.96 -11.65 -4.72
C PHE A 192 9.58 -10.18 -4.54
N VAL A 193 9.16 -9.51 -5.62
CA VAL A 193 8.77 -8.10 -5.59
C VAL A 193 7.30 -7.95 -5.98
N VAL A 194 6.51 -7.40 -5.07
CA VAL A 194 5.07 -7.16 -5.25
C VAL A 194 4.87 -5.70 -5.69
N PRO A 195 4.08 -5.45 -6.75
CA PRO A 195 3.79 -4.08 -7.19
C PRO A 195 3.19 -3.21 -6.08
N GLY A 196 3.69 -1.99 -5.93
CA GLY A 196 3.19 -1.05 -4.94
C GLY A 196 1.71 -0.70 -5.13
N ALA A 197 1.24 -0.65 -6.37
CA ALA A 197 -0.19 -0.45 -6.65
C ALA A 197 -1.06 -1.56 -6.03
N SER A 198 -0.65 -2.82 -6.20
CA SER A 198 -1.37 -3.96 -5.62
C SER A 198 -1.29 -3.98 -4.09
N LEU A 199 -0.13 -3.64 -3.52
CA LEU A 199 0.02 -3.55 -2.06
C LEU A 199 -0.87 -2.48 -1.44
N ARG A 200 -1.07 -1.34 -2.10
CA ARG A 200 -2.01 -0.29 -1.63
C ARG A 200 -3.46 -0.80 -1.61
N GLU A 201 -3.86 -1.64 -2.57
CA GLU A 201 -5.21 -2.22 -2.54
C GLU A 201 -5.32 -3.34 -1.50
N ILE A 202 -4.27 -4.14 -1.30
CA ILE A 202 -4.20 -5.13 -0.22
C ILE A 202 -4.34 -4.43 1.15
N GLU A 203 -3.58 -3.38 1.40
CA GLU A 203 -3.63 -2.60 2.65
C GLU A 203 -5.06 -2.12 2.98
N ARG A 204 -5.83 -1.72 1.96
CA ARG A 204 -7.21 -1.27 2.13
C ARG A 204 -8.22 -2.38 2.37
N ILE A 205 -7.89 -3.62 1.97
CA ILE A 205 -8.75 -4.80 2.17
C ILE A 205 -8.46 -5.45 3.52
N LEU A 206 -7.22 -5.38 4.00
CA LEU A 206 -6.81 -5.96 5.27
C LEU A 206 -7.55 -5.30 6.45
N GLY A 207 -8.11 -6.15 7.31
CA GLY A 207 -8.77 -5.76 8.56
C GLY A 207 -7.77 -5.39 9.66
N ASP A 208 -8.33 -5.01 10.80
CA ASP A 208 -7.59 -4.71 12.02
C ASP A 208 -7.74 -5.84 13.06
N ASP A 209 -8.54 -6.86 12.74
CA ASP A 209 -8.71 -8.06 13.54
C ASP A 209 -7.55 -9.05 13.30
N ASP A 210 -7.29 -9.94 14.26
CA ASP A 210 -6.21 -10.93 14.18
C ASP A 210 -6.48 -12.09 13.20
N ASP A 211 -7.42 -11.91 12.29
CA ASP A 211 -7.66 -12.83 11.19
C ASP A 211 -6.41 -13.00 10.33
N ILE A 212 -6.25 -14.19 9.79
CA ILE A 212 -5.07 -14.56 9.02
C ILE A 212 -5.20 -14.15 7.55
N VAL A 213 -4.13 -13.61 7.00
CA VAL A 213 -3.89 -13.54 5.55
C VAL A 213 -2.94 -14.64 5.14
N GLU A 214 -3.30 -15.35 4.07
CA GLU A 214 -2.45 -16.36 3.46
C GLU A 214 -1.85 -15.78 2.16
N ILE A 215 -0.56 -16.02 1.94
CA ILE A 215 0.21 -15.45 0.82
C ILE A 215 0.92 -16.57 0.08
N PHE A 216 0.64 -16.73 -1.20
CA PHE A 216 1.17 -17.79 -2.05
C PHE A 216 1.88 -17.18 -3.26
N PRO A 217 3.21 -16.99 -3.20
CA PRO A 217 3.98 -16.59 -4.37
C PRO A 217 4.27 -17.79 -5.29
N ASP A 218 4.17 -17.56 -6.59
CA ASP A 218 4.72 -18.46 -7.60
C ASP A 218 5.82 -17.76 -8.42
N SER A 219 6.21 -18.31 -9.57
CA SER A 219 7.28 -17.76 -10.40
C SER A 219 6.93 -16.43 -11.08
N LYS A 220 5.65 -16.09 -11.25
CA LYS A 220 5.17 -14.91 -12.00
C LYS A 220 4.12 -14.11 -11.28
N ASN A 221 3.36 -14.75 -10.42
CA ASN A 221 2.20 -14.17 -9.76
C ASN A 221 2.30 -14.39 -8.25
N ILE A 222 1.47 -13.67 -7.53
CA ILE A 222 1.28 -13.87 -6.10
C ILE A 222 -0.21 -13.79 -5.79
N LEU A 223 -0.67 -14.69 -4.93
CA LEU A 223 -2.03 -14.74 -4.43
C LEU A 223 -2.07 -14.35 -2.95
N PHE A 224 -2.95 -13.44 -2.60
CA PHE A 224 -3.32 -13.12 -1.23
C PHE A 224 -4.75 -13.59 -0.98
N ARG A 225 -4.95 -14.40 0.06
CA ARG A 225 -6.27 -14.84 0.50
C ARG A 225 -6.60 -14.18 1.83
N ILE A 226 -7.67 -13.41 1.86
CA ILE A 226 -8.11 -12.58 2.99
C ILE A 226 -9.58 -12.88 3.22
N GLY A 227 -9.90 -13.82 4.13
CA GLY A 227 -11.26 -14.30 4.31
C GLY A 227 -11.87 -14.82 3.01
N GLY A 228 -13.04 -14.29 2.62
CA GLY A 228 -13.72 -14.63 1.35
C GLY A 228 -13.17 -13.93 0.12
N THR A 229 -12.06 -13.16 0.25
CA THR A 229 -11.47 -12.38 -0.84
C THR A 229 -10.13 -12.99 -1.27
N THR A 230 -9.93 -13.07 -2.57
CA THR A 230 -8.66 -13.47 -3.19
C THR A 230 -8.18 -12.34 -4.09
N LEU A 231 -6.95 -11.87 -3.87
CA LEU A 231 -6.26 -10.93 -4.75
C LEU A 231 -5.09 -11.64 -5.41
N ILE A 232 -5.00 -11.54 -6.72
CA ILE A 232 -3.89 -12.08 -7.52
C ILE A 232 -3.25 -10.93 -8.27
N THR A 233 -1.92 -10.84 -8.21
CA THR A 233 -1.18 -9.84 -8.98
C THR A 233 0.10 -10.43 -9.56
N ARG A 234 0.55 -9.84 -10.67
CA ARG A 234 1.80 -10.23 -11.30
C ARG A 234 2.97 -9.66 -10.52
N LEU A 235 3.98 -10.49 -10.23
CA LEU A 235 5.24 -10.07 -9.61
C LEU A 235 6.07 -9.22 -10.58
N ILE A 236 6.88 -8.31 -10.04
CA ILE A 236 7.84 -7.53 -10.81
C ILE A 236 9.12 -8.35 -10.91
N ASP A 237 9.52 -8.65 -12.13
CA ASP A 237 10.76 -9.39 -12.42
C ASP A 237 11.97 -8.44 -12.43
N GLY A 238 13.12 -8.93 -11.98
CA GLY A 238 14.38 -8.20 -11.97
C GLY A 238 15.16 -8.32 -10.67
N GLU A 239 16.38 -7.78 -10.69
CA GLU A 239 17.27 -7.75 -9.52
C GLU A 239 16.98 -6.48 -8.68
N PHE A 240 16.56 -6.68 -7.43
CA PHE A 240 16.35 -5.60 -6.48
C PHE A 240 17.69 -5.15 -5.87
N LEU A 241 17.77 -3.89 -5.42
CA LEU A 241 18.95 -3.33 -4.77
C LEU A 241 19.43 -4.21 -3.58
N ASN A 242 20.73 -4.43 -3.47
CA ASN A 242 21.30 -4.95 -2.24
C ASN A 242 21.20 -3.90 -1.12
N TYR A 243 20.03 -3.80 -0.52
CA TYR A 243 19.69 -2.78 0.49
C TYR A 243 20.54 -2.90 1.75
N ARG A 244 21.02 -4.10 2.11
CA ARG A 244 21.89 -4.31 3.27
C ARG A 244 23.24 -3.61 3.12
N ALA A 245 23.74 -3.52 1.89
CA ALA A 245 24.97 -2.78 1.60
C ALA A 245 24.78 -1.25 1.60
N ALA A 246 23.56 -0.79 1.39
CA ALA A 246 23.23 0.65 1.42
C ALA A 246 23.07 1.20 2.83
N ILE A 247 22.72 0.37 3.80
CA ILE A 247 22.54 0.78 5.20
C ILE A 247 23.90 0.86 5.89
N PRO A 248 24.33 2.04 6.40
CA PRO A 248 25.57 2.17 7.17
C PRO A 248 25.57 1.26 8.39
N LYS A 249 26.72 0.72 8.73
CA LYS A 249 26.92 -0.13 9.92
C LYS A 249 27.51 0.62 11.11
N GLU A 250 28.09 1.78 10.85
CA GLU A 250 28.78 2.61 11.85
C GLU A 250 28.23 4.03 11.78
N PHE A 251 28.01 4.63 12.92
CA PHE A 251 27.51 5.97 13.10
C PHE A 251 28.42 6.75 14.04
N GLU A 252 28.60 8.04 13.79
CA GLU A 252 29.36 8.94 14.68
C GLU A 252 28.46 9.53 15.77
N HIS A 253 27.16 9.66 15.45
CA HIS A 253 26.17 10.24 16.35
C HIS A 253 24.92 9.35 16.38
N GLU A 254 24.44 9.10 17.57
CA GLU A 254 23.19 8.44 17.84
C GLU A 254 22.44 9.23 18.92
N VAL A 255 21.26 9.72 18.58
CA VAL A 255 20.42 10.53 19.48
C VAL A 255 18.98 10.05 19.38
N SER A 256 18.17 10.38 20.38
CA SER A 256 16.73 10.09 20.36
C SER A 256 15.92 11.37 20.46
N ALA A 257 14.74 11.36 19.83
CA ALA A 257 13.86 12.51 19.83
C ALA A 257 12.39 12.08 19.88
N ASP A 258 11.56 12.95 20.44
CA ASP A 258 10.12 12.80 20.34
C ASP A 258 9.69 12.92 18.87
N ARG A 259 9.07 11.85 18.39
CA ARG A 259 8.67 11.73 16.99
C ARG A 259 7.65 12.79 16.58
N GLN A 260 6.67 13.05 17.45
CA GLN A 260 5.59 13.98 17.13
C GLN A 260 6.08 15.43 17.15
N GLU A 261 6.98 15.76 18.07
CA GLU A 261 7.62 17.09 18.13
C GLU A 261 8.49 17.36 16.90
N LEU A 262 9.28 16.36 16.46
CA LEU A 262 10.02 16.45 15.19
C LEU A 262 9.11 16.67 13.99
N ILE A 263 8.03 15.91 13.88
CA ILE A 263 7.04 16.07 12.78
C ILE A 263 6.50 17.49 12.77
N GLN A 264 6.02 18.00 13.91
CA GLN A 264 5.42 19.33 14.01
C GLN A 264 6.43 20.44 13.66
N CYS A 265 7.67 20.30 14.10
CA CYS A 265 8.74 21.26 13.80
C CYS A 265 9.04 21.28 12.28
N ILE A 266 9.21 20.11 11.66
CA ILE A 266 9.44 20.01 10.21
C ILE A 266 8.24 20.54 9.43
N GLU A 267 7.01 20.26 9.85
CA GLU A 267 5.79 20.78 9.23
C GLU A 267 5.75 22.29 9.24
N ARG A 268 6.01 22.93 10.40
CA ARG A 268 6.05 24.39 10.52
C ARG A 268 7.10 25.02 9.60
N VAL A 269 8.32 24.48 9.59
CA VAL A 269 9.40 24.97 8.71
C VAL A 269 9.07 24.76 7.24
N SER A 270 8.34 23.70 6.91
CA SER A 270 7.95 23.33 5.54
C SER A 270 6.89 24.24 4.91
N LEU A 271 6.19 25.09 5.67
CA LEU A 271 5.09 25.93 5.16
C LEU A 271 5.50 26.86 4.00
N ILE A 272 6.78 27.20 3.91
CA ILE A 272 7.31 28.05 2.83
C ILE A 272 7.98 27.25 1.72
N VAL A 273 8.09 25.92 1.84
CA VAL A 273 8.71 25.06 0.82
C VAL A 273 7.78 24.94 -0.39
N SER A 274 8.28 25.28 -1.57
CA SER A 274 7.55 25.09 -2.81
C SER A 274 7.67 23.63 -3.29
N GLU A 275 6.54 22.99 -3.60
CA GLU A 275 6.52 21.65 -4.19
C GLU A 275 7.31 21.55 -5.51
N LYS A 276 7.34 22.65 -6.29
CA LYS A 276 8.05 22.69 -7.57
C LYS A 276 9.56 22.83 -7.39
N LEU A 277 10.01 23.64 -6.43
CA LEU A 277 11.43 23.95 -6.24
C LEU A 277 12.12 22.95 -5.31
N LYS A 278 11.34 22.20 -4.50
CA LYS A 278 11.85 21.17 -3.57
C LYS A 278 13.04 21.69 -2.73
N ASN A 279 12.91 22.92 -2.20
CA ASN A 279 13.96 23.49 -1.35
C ASN A 279 14.25 22.54 -0.18
N PRO A 280 15.51 22.25 0.12
CA PRO A 280 15.85 21.42 1.27
C PRO A 280 15.56 22.16 2.57
N ILE A 281 15.23 21.41 3.61
CA ILE A 281 15.31 21.89 4.98
C ILE A 281 16.71 21.62 5.47
N ARG A 282 17.32 22.63 6.07
CA ARG A 282 18.60 22.56 6.77
C ARG A 282 18.34 22.11 8.19
N PHE A 283 19.04 21.09 8.62
CA PHE A 283 19.08 20.57 9.98
C PHE A 283 20.47 20.90 10.52
N HIS A 284 20.53 21.74 11.53
CA HIS A 284 21.76 22.08 12.24
C HIS A 284 21.65 21.54 13.66
N PHE A 285 22.38 20.48 13.92
CA PHE A 285 22.48 19.86 15.24
C PHE A 285 23.60 20.56 16.03
N ASP A 286 23.25 21.12 17.17
CA ASP A 286 24.22 21.74 18.08
C ASP A 286 23.78 21.57 19.55
N GLY A 287 24.64 21.00 20.35
CA GLY A 287 24.30 20.63 21.74
C GLY A 287 23.20 19.55 21.78
N SER A 288 22.07 19.85 22.40
CA SER A 288 20.90 18.98 22.55
C SER A 288 19.68 19.45 21.75
N TYR A 289 19.89 20.32 20.74
CA TYR A 289 18.84 20.85 19.89
C TYR A 289 19.17 20.66 18.42
N VAL A 290 18.16 20.36 17.61
CA VAL A 290 18.22 20.47 16.16
C VAL A 290 17.47 21.72 15.72
N GLN A 291 18.20 22.65 15.15
CA GLN A 291 17.67 23.85 14.53
C GLN A 291 17.32 23.54 13.07
N MET A 292 16.09 23.80 12.69
CA MET A 292 15.61 23.55 11.35
C MET A 292 15.29 24.86 10.66
N SER A 293 15.76 25.04 9.42
CA SER A 293 15.51 26.25 8.67
C SER A 293 15.32 25.96 7.18
N CYS A 294 14.59 26.85 6.54
CA CYS A 294 14.43 26.86 5.09
C CYS A 294 14.44 28.28 4.56
N VAL A 295 15.11 28.48 3.43
CA VAL A 295 15.15 29.76 2.71
C VAL A 295 14.57 29.55 1.32
N THR A 296 13.60 30.38 0.96
CA THR A 296 12.94 30.36 -0.35
C THR A 296 12.81 31.79 -0.89
N ALA A 297 12.36 31.93 -2.13
CA ALA A 297 12.11 33.25 -2.73
C ALA A 297 10.99 34.03 -2.01
N ILE A 298 10.12 33.37 -1.24
CA ILE A 298 9.01 34.01 -0.54
C ILE A 298 9.30 34.33 0.93
N GLY A 299 10.43 33.83 1.47
CA GLY A 299 10.80 34.12 2.87
C GLY A 299 11.72 33.07 3.48
N LYS A 300 11.85 33.18 4.80
CA LYS A 300 12.65 32.29 5.64
C LYS A 300 11.78 31.74 6.75
N SER A 301 11.98 30.45 7.10
CA SER A 301 11.41 29.82 8.28
C SER A 301 12.50 29.26 9.17
N TYR A 302 12.21 29.20 10.45
CA TYR A 302 13.10 28.67 11.48
C TYR A 302 12.26 28.05 12.58
N ASP A 303 12.72 26.92 13.11
CA ASP A 303 12.20 26.31 14.30
C ASP A 303 13.28 25.44 14.95
N GLU A 304 13.09 25.01 16.19
CA GLU A 304 14.03 24.13 16.87
C GLU A 304 13.29 23.06 17.68
N CYS A 305 13.91 21.89 17.78
CA CYS A 305 13.37 20.73 18.48
C CYS A 305 14.46 20.13 19.39
N PRO A 306 14.18 19.83 20.66
CA PRO A 306 15.13 19.14 21.52
C PRO A 306 15.30 17.68 21.11
N PHE A 307 16.43 17.10 21.48
CA PHE A 307 16.69 15.67 21.40
C PHE A 307 17.55 15.21 22.59
N ASP A 308 17.47 13.92 22.91
CA ASP A 308 18.29 13.33 23.95
C ASP A 308 19.63 12.87 23.36
N GLY A 309 20.71 13.42 23.89
CA GLY A 309 22.07 13.24 23.40
C GLY A 309 22.77 14.57 23.15
N SER A 310 23.90 14.53 22.48
CA SER A 310 24.62 15.74 22.08
C SER A 310 25.33 15.52 20.76
N ILE A 311 25.22 16.49 19.87
CA ILE A 311 25.94 16.57 18.60
C ILE A 311 26.53 17.98 18.48
N GLU A 312 27.79 18.07 18.13
CA GLU A 312 28.45 19.37 17.96
C GLU A 312 28.53 19.74 16.48
N ASN A 313 27.90 20.88 16.13
CA ASN A 313 28.01 21.56 14.84
C ASN A 313 27.90 20.67 13.59
N LEU A 314 26.89 19.83 13.52
CA LEU A 314 26.57 19.02 12.34
C LEU A 314 25.46 19.69 11.52
N GLU A 315 25.75 20.05 10.28
CA GLU A 315 24.77 20.62 9.36
C GLU A 315 24.50 19.67 8.19
N ILE A 316 23.23 19.39 7.92
CA ILE A 316 22.82 18.46 6.89
C ILE A 316 21.48 18.89 6.27
N GLY A 317 21.35 18.79 4.94
CA GLY A 317 20.11 19.12 4.24
C GLY A 317 19.27 17.88 3.96
N PHE A 318 17.95 18.00 4.07
CA PHE A 318 17.03 16.93 3.71
C PHE A 318 15.83 17.44 2.92
N ASN A 319 15.27 16.55 2.12
CA ASN A 319 13.94 16.74 1.58
C ASN A 319 12.92 16.52 2.72
N ASN A 320 12.12 17.55 3.04
CA ASN A 320 11.14 17.53 4.10
C ASN A 320 10.14 16.39 3.97
N ARG A 321 9.63 16.12 2.76
CA ARG A 321 8.67 15.08 2.51
C ARG A 321 9.22 13.70 2.91
N TYR A 322 10.47 13.40 2.57
CA TYR A 322 11.06 12.10 2.84
C TYR A 322 11.23 11.83 4.33
N ILE A 323 11.66 12.85 5.09
CA ILE A 323 11.77 12.74 6.54
C ILE A 323 10.39 12.63 7.19
N LEU A 324 9.41 13.45 6.78
CA LEU A 324 8.06 13.42 7.31
C LEU A 324 7.37 12.07 7.08
N GLU A 325 7.48 11.51 5.87
CA GLU A 325 6.88 10.21 5.56
C GLU A 325 7.53 9.09 6.38
N ALA A 326 8.85 9.11 6.59
CA ALA A 326 9.54 8.15 7.45
C ALA A 326 9.13 8.28 8.93
N LEU A 327 9.08 9.50 9.46
CA LEU A 327 8.64 9.74 10.84
C LEU A 327 7.17 9.37 11.08
N ARG A 328 6.29 9.64 10.10
CA ARG A 328 4.86 9.27 10.20
C ARG A 328 4.66 7.77 10.15
N ALA A 329 5.50 7.05 9.40
CA ALA A 329 5.46 5.59 9.32
C ALA A 329 6.01 4.91 10.59
N ALA A 330 6.90 5.55 11.33
CA ALA A 330 7.36 5.06 12.62
C ALA A 330 6.20 5.00 13.62
N GLY A 331 6.04 3.87 14.31
CA GLY A 331 4.91 3.65 15.23
C GLY A 331 5.19 4.08 16.67
N ASP A 332 6.45 4.37 17.02
CA ASP A 332 6.91 4.64 18.37
C ASP A 332 6.77 6.13 18.72
N GLU A 333 6.65 6.46 20.00
CA GLU A 333 6.65 7.85 20.48
C GLU A 333 8.04 8.48 20.35
N GLN A 334 9.09 7.71 20.67
CA GLN A 334 10.48 8.12 20.52
C GLN A 334 11.13 7.39 19.35
N VAL A 335 11.95 8.10 18.60
CA VAL A 335 12.72 7.54 17.48
C VAL A 335 14.20 7.80 17.68
N LYS A 336 15.00 6.84 17.26
CA LYS A 336 16.45 6.97 17.21
C LYS A 336 16.87 7.55 15.87
N LEU A 337 17.69 8.58 15.91
CA LEU A 337 18.33 9.20 14.74
C LEU A 337 19.82 8.86 14.75
N GLN A 338 20.29 8.23 13.69
CA GLN A 338 21.68 7.80 13.56
C GLN A 338 22.32 8.52 12.35
N LEU A 339 23.42 9.20 12.60
CA LEU A 339 24.08 10.10 11.66
C LEU A 339 25.57 9.79 11.60
N LYS A 340 26.19 9.97 10.45
CA LYS A 340 27.65 9.82 10.26
C LYS A 340 28.32 11.11 9.80
N GLY A 341 27.59 12.04 9.25
CA GLY A 341 28.10 13.33 8.76
C GLY A 341 27.26 13.92 7.65
N ALA A 342 27.58 15.12 7.22
CA ALA A 342 26.78 15.96 6.33
C ALA A 342 26.44 15.35 4.94
N LEU A 343 27.24 14.41 4.47
CA LEU A 343 27.07 13.76 3.16
C LEU A 343 26.61 12.31 3.25
N ASN A 344 26.33 11.84 4.44
CA ASN A 344 25.89 10.47 4.70
C ASN A 344 24.38 10.44 4.98
N PRO A 345 23.71 9.31 4.72
CA PRO A 345 22.30 9.17 5.03
C PRO A 345 22.03 9.27 6.53
N MET A 346 20.85 9.79 6.88
CA MET A 346 20.30 9.64 8.21
C MET A 346 19.49 8.33 8.28
N ILE A 347 19.65 7.60 9.37
CA ILE A 347 18.82 6.44 9.70
C ILE A 347 17.84 6.83 10.81
N ILE A 348 16.59 6.44 10.62
CA ILE A 348 15.53 6.50 11.62
C ILE A 348 15.15 5.07 11.98
N SER A 349 15.21 4.73 13.26
CA SER A 349 14.96 3.38 13.77
C SER A 349 14.22 3.42 15.11
N PRO A 350 13.65 2.28 15.59
CA PRO A 350 13.06 2.22 16.92
C PRO A 350 14.15 2.36 17.99
N MET A 351 13.74 2.72 19.20
CA MET A 351 14.65 2.81 20.36
C MET A 351 15.29 1.47 20.69
N GLU A 352 14.52 0.39 20.57
CA GLU A 352 14.97 -0.98 20.83
C GLU A 352 14.66 -1.89 19.64
N GLY A 353 15.55 -2.87 19.41
CA GLY A 353 15.42 -3.82 18.33
C GLY A 353 15.66 -3.21 16.94
N ASP A 354 15.13 -3.87 15.92
CA ASP A 354 15.35 -3.49 14.52
C ASP A 354 14.07 -3.65 13.66
N LYS A 355 12.92 -3.50 14.31
CA LYS A 355 11.59 -3.70 13.70
C LYS A 355 11.43 -2.95 12.37
N TYR A 356 11.93 -1.71 12.32
CA TYR A 356 12.01 -0.93 11.08
C TYR A 356 13.36 -0.20 10.96
N THR A 357 13.70 0.15 9.73
CA THR A 357 14.85 1.00 9.42
C THR A 357 14.49 1.87 8.24
N TYR A 358 14.53 3.19 8.44
CA TYR A 358 14.31 4.16 7.38
C TYR A 358 15.62 4.90 7.11
N LEU A 359 16.06 4.88 5.87
CA LEU A 359 17.24 5.59 5.40
C LEU A 359 16.81 6.75 4.50
N VAL A 360 17.28 7.96 4.79
CA VAL A 360 17.02 9.13 3.95
C VAL A 360 18.36 9.76 3.54
N LEU A 361 18.58 9.87 2.23
CA LEU A 361 19.78 10.52 1.69
C LEU A 361 19.73 12.01 1.90
N PRO A 362 20.90 12.64 2.20
CA PRO A 362 20.99 14.08 2.32
C PRO A 362 20.88 14.77 0.96
N VAL A 363 20.45 16.01 0.99
CA VAL A 363 20.47 16.95 -0.16
C VAL A 363 21.60 17.95 0.06
N ARG A 364 22.37 18.24 -0.98
CA ARG A 364 23.44 19.24 -0.88
C ARG A 364 22.85 20.61 -0.62
N LEU A 365 23.29 21.25 0.47
CA LEU A 365 23.00 22.64 0.77
C LEU A 365 23.86 23.53 -0.10
N LYS A 366 23.29 24.61 -0.63
CA LYS A 366 24.04 25.69 -1.27
C LYS A 366 24.44 26.69 -0.22
N ALA A 367 25.53 27.44 -0.48
CA ALA A 367 26.04 28.45 0.46
C ALA A 367 25.04 29.57 0.81
N ASN A 368 23.97 29.71 0.05
CA ASN A 368 22.93 30.75 0.22
C ASN A 368 21.53 30.16 0.58
N ASP A 369 21.45 28.87 0.83
CA ASP A 369 20.15 28.22 1.22
C ASP A 369 19.88 28.39 2.71
#